data_a146e850922406f0452e34d41df296d9
#
_entry.id   a146e850922406f0452e34d41df296d9
#
_cell.length_a   1.000
_cell.length_b   1.000
_cell.length_c   1.000
_cell.angle_alpha   90.00
_cell.angle_beta   90.00
_cell.angle_gamma   90.00
#
_symmetry.space_group_name_H-M   'P 1'
#
loop_
_entity.id
_entity.type
_entity.pdbx_description
1 polymer ?
#
loop_
_entity_poly.entity_id
_entity_poly.type
_entity_poly.pdbx_seq_one_letter_code
_entity_poly.pdbx_strand_id
1 'polypeptide(L)'
;MNEMEQKVLKTLSHQYKTQAAASTEIINLQSILNLPKGTEHFLTDIHGEYEQFNHVLKNGSGSVRRKIDEEFGNTISSKDKKSLATLIYYPESKLEIVEREEDNLEDWYKISLHRLVQVIKRVSSKYTRSKVRKALPKDFAYVIEELITEKEEIQDKEAYYNEIIHTIIRIGRAPQFIIALSHLIQRLVIDHLHIVGDIYDRGPGPHIIMDTLCEYHSVDVQWGNHDMVWMGAAAGSLACIANVIRMSARYGNLATLEDGYGINLLPLATFALETYENTDCDAFAIKFNTDYNTKDLGLDTKMHKAIAILQFKLEGQLIMRHPEFHMESRMLLDKIDFQKKTVCVDGKTYPMKDVDLPTVDPEHPYELTEEESKVMLRLQQVFMRCEKLQRHVKFLFSKGGMYKIYNGNLLYHGCVPLNPDGSFKQVEICGKEYSGKALYDILEYHARRGYYAKDAKERALGQDMIWYIWAGPGSPVFGKAKMATFERYFLEDKETHTEEKNSYYKLLENEEVIGSILEEFGLDKADAHIV
;
A
#
# COMPACT_ATOMS: atom_id res chain seq x y z
N MET A 1 -28.90 -29.55 8.72
CA MET A 1 -28.73 -28.15 8.27
C MET A 1 -28.72 -27.27 9.50
N ASN A 2 -27.63 -26.54 9.73
CA ASN A 2 -27.50 -25.67 10.90
C ASN A 2 -28.22 -24.32 10.68
N GLU A 3 -28.36 -23.50 11.74
CA GLU A 3 -29.06 -22.19 11.67
C GLU A 3 -28.43 -21.20 10.68
N MET A 4 -27.09 -21.27 10.51
CA MET A 4 -26.35 -20.46 9.58
C MET A 4 -26.67 -20.86 8.13
N GLU A 5 -26.67 -22.15 7.82
CA GLU A 5 -27.04 -22.68 6.50
C GLU A 5 -28.47 -22.26 6.11
N GLN A 6 -29.41 -22.30 7.07
CA GLN A 6 -30.79 -21.85 6.83
C GLN A 6 -30.87 -20.35 6.50
N LYS A 7 -30.09 -19.50 7.21
CA LYS A 7 -30.03 -18.07 6.91
C LYS A 7 -29.45 -17.79 5.52
N VAL A 8 -28.37 -18.52 5.15
CA VAL A 8 -27.75 -18.42 3.81
C VAL A 8 -28.75 -18.81 2.72
N LEU A 9 -29.42 -19.97 2.86
CA LEU A 9 -30.42 -20.43 1.90
C LEU A 9 -31.60 -19.47 1.79
N LYS A 10 -32.04 -18.87 2.87
CA LYS A 10 -33.09 -17.85 2.86
C LYS A 10 -32.66 -16.61 2.09
N THR A 11 -31.42 -16.16 2.25
CA THR A 11 -30.86 -15.03 1.50
C THR A 11 -30.79 -15.36 0.01
N LEU A 12 -30.27 -16.53 -0.35
CA LEU A 12 -30.20 -17.00 -1.74
C LEU A 12 -31.59 -17.14 -2.37
N SER A 13 -32.61 -17.57 -1.64
CA SER A 13 -33.98 -17.68 -2.16
C SER A 13 -34.60 -16.31 -2.50
N HIS A 14 -34.18 -15.24 -1.84
CA HIS A 14 -34.58 -13.87 -2.22
C HIS A 14 -33.91 -13.41 -3.52
N GLN A 15 -32.68 -13.85 -3.77
CA GLN A 15 -31.92 -13.53 -4.97
C GLN A 15 -32.37 -14.38 -6.16
N TYR A 16 -32.56 -15.68 -5.96
CA TYR A 16 -32.97 -16.65 -6.99
C TYR A 16 -34.40 -17.15 -6.70
N LYS A 17 -35.37 -16.36 -7.16
CA LYS A 17 -36.79 -16.56 -6.82
C LYS A 17 -37.44 -17.80 -7.48
N THR A 18 -36.82 -18.37 -8.50
CA THR A 18 -37.33 -19.53 -9.24
C THR A 18 -36.25 -20.60 -9.39
N GLN A 19 -36.68 -21.85 -9.54
CA GLN A 19 -35.77 -22.95 -9.83
C GLN A 19 -34.99 -22.71 -11.13
N ALA A 20 -35.63 -22.15 -12.15
CA ALA A 20 -34.98 -21.81 -13.42
C ALA A 20 -33.86 -20.79 -13.22
N ALA A 21 -34.09 -19.73 -12.43
CA ALA A 21 -33.07 -18.72 -12.12
C ALA A 21 -31.88 -19.34 -11.35
N ALA A 22 -32.15 -20.17 -10.35
CA ALA A 22 -31.11 -20.87 -9.60
C ALA A 22 -30.32 -21.84 -10.50
N SER A 23 -31.00 -22.62 -11.36
CA SER A 23 -30.34 -23.54 -12.30
C SER A 23 -29.46 -22.80 -13.30
N THR A 24 -29.91 -21.67 -13.84
CA THR A 24 -29.12 -20.84 -14.74
C THR A 24 -27.85 -20.33 -14.07
N GLU A 25 -27.96 -19.89 -12.81
CA GLU A 25 -26.79 -19.43 -12.06
C GLU A 25 -25.82 -20.58 -11.73
N ILE A 26 -26.31 -21.75 -11.36
CA ILE A 26 -25.47 -22.93 -11.14
C ILE A 26 -24.70 -23.29 -12.42
N ILE A 27 -25.37 -23.31 -13.59
CA ILE A 27 -24.71 -23.57 -14.89
C ILE A 27 -23.64 -22.51 -15.16
N ASN A 28 -23.95 -21.22 -14.92
CA ASN A 28 -23.02 -20.11 -15.11
C ASN A 28 -21.79 -20.26 -14.21
N LEU A 29 -21.97 -20.48 -12.91
CA LEU A 29 -20.88 -20.62 -11.94
C LEU A 29 -20.04 -21.87 -12.22
N GLN A 30 -20.67 -23.01 -12.52
CA GLN A 30 -19.96 -24.25 -12.88
C GLN A 30 -19.13 -24.06 -14.17
N SER A 31 -19.64 -23.30 -15.14
CA SER A 31 -18.90 -22.98 -16.37
C SER A 31 -17.71 -22.07 -16.09
N ILE A 32 -17.87 -21.07 -15.20
CA ILE A 32 -16.80 -20.14 -14.80
C ILE A 32 -15.63 -20.90 -14.14
N LEU A 33 -15.90 -21.93 -13.35
CA LEU A 33 -14.85 -22.74 -12.70
C LEU A 33 -13.92 -23.45 -13.72
N ASN A 34 -14.35 -23.61 -14.96
CA ASN A 34 -13.55 -24.20 -16.05
C ASN A 34 -12.82 -23.15 -16.90
N LEU A 35 -12.99 -21.87 -16.62
CA LEU A 35 -12.20 -20.83 -17.27
C LEU A 35 -10.77 -20.78 -16.72
N PRO A 36 -9.78 -20.37 -17.54
CA PRO A 36 -8.45 -20.09 -17.05
C PRO A 36 -8.49 -19.08 -15.90
N LYS A 37 -7.65 -19.25 -14.89
CA LYS A 37 -7.51 -18.26 -13.80
C LYS A 37 -7.17 -16.88 -14.39
N GLY A 38 -7.73 -15.84 -13.83
CA GLY A 38 -7.36 -14.46 -14.12
C GLY A 38 -5.87 -14.21 -13.79
N THR A 39 -5.28 -13.20 -14.40
CA THR A 39 -3.92 -12.81 -14.02
C THR A 39 -3.98 -11.96 -12.77
N GLU A 40 -3.37 -12.45 -11.70
CA GLU A 40 -3.16 -11.71 -10.46
C GLU A 40 -1.84 -10.95 -10.56
N HIS A 41 -1.80 -9.75 -10.02
CA HIS A 41 -0.62 -8.90 -9.98
C HIS A 41 -0.31 -8.57 -8.52
N PHE A 42 0.91 -8.86 -8.10
CA PHE A 42 1.37 -8.66 -6.73
C PHE A 42 2.40 -7.54 -6.70
N LEU A 43 2.19 -6.54 -5.86
CA LEU A 43 3.11 -5.44 -5.61
C LEU A 43 3.30 -5.27 -4.10
N THR A 44 4.53 -5.02 -3.67
CA THR A 44 4.90 -4.78 -2.28
C THR A 44 5.91 -3.64 -2.18
N ASP A 45 6.07 -3.05 -1.00
CA ASP A 45 7.10 -2.05 -0.69
C ASP A 45 7.12 -0.88 -1.68
N ILE A 46 5.96 -0.34 -2.01
CA ILE A 46 5.80 0.75 -3.00
C ILE A 46 6.41 2.06 -2.46
N HIS A 47 6.27 2.30 -1.15
CA HIS A 47 6.91 3.39 -0.42
C HIS A 47 6.82 4.75 -1.10
N GLY A 48 5.65 5.13 -1.60
CA GLY A 48 5.41 6.44 -2.19
C GLY A 48 6.11 6.69 -3.53
N GLU A 49 6.73 5.69 -4.14
CA GLU A 49 7.45 5.79 -5.42
C GLU A 49 6.45 5.71 -6.59
N TYR A 50 5.72 6.81 -6.83
CA TYR A 50 4.61 6.85 -7.77
C TYR A 50 5.01 6.54 -9.21
N GLU A 51 6.13 7.08 -9.71
CA GLU A 51 6.53 6.90 -11.10
C GLU A 51 6.80 5.41 -11.41
N GLN A 52 7.52 4.73 -10.53
CA GLN A 52 7.82 3.31 -10.63
C GLN A 52 6.54 2.48 -10.52
N PHE A 53 5.70 2.79 -9.52
CA PHE A 53 4.40 2.13 -9.33
C PHE A 53 3.52 2.26 -10.57
N ASN A 54 3.35 3.47 -11.10
CA ASN A 54 2.53 3.74 -12.27
C ASN A 54 3.04 2.99 -13.51
N HIS A 55 4.37 2.98 -13.72
CA HIS A 55 4.97 2.22 -14.82
C HIS A 55 4.70 0.71 -14.71
N VAL A 56 4.92 0.13 -13.53
CA VAL A 56 4.69 -1.31 -13.27
C VAL A 56 3.20 -1.66 -13.39
N LEU A 57 2.31 -0.78 -12.90
CA LEU A 57 0.87 -0.97 -13.01
C LEU A 57 0.42 -1.00 -14.48
N LYS A 58 0.87 -0.05 -15.30
CA LYS A 58 0.51 0.06 -16.73
C LYS A 58 1.02 -1.10 -17.58
N ASN A 59 2.22 -1.62 -17.28
CA ASN A 59 2.78 -2.74 -18.03
C ASN A 59 2.39 -4.12 -17.48
N GLY A 60 1.75 -4.18 -16.29
CA GLY A 60 1.34 -5.38 -15.60
C GLY A 60 2.51 -6.34 -15.34
N SER A 61 3.66 -5.83 -14.86
CA SER A 61 4.90 -6.58 -14.69
C SER A 61 5.30 -7.39 -15.94
N GLY A 62 5.15 -6.77 -17.12
CA GLY A 62 5.48 -7.37 -18.40
C GLY A 62 4.36 -8.23 -19.02
N SER A 63 3.22 -8.37 -18.37
CA SER A 63 2.11 -9.19 -18.89
C SER A 63 1.54 -8.65 -20.20
N VAL A 64 1.46 -7.34 -20.39
CA VAL A 64 1.05 -6.75 -21.68
C VAL A 64 2.00 -7.16 -22.80
N ARG A 65 3.30 -7.06 -22.58
CA ARG A 65 4.31 -7.45 -23.58
C ARG A 65 4.21 -8.93 -23.91
N ARG A 66 4.05 -9.79 -22.91
CA ARG A 66 3.83 -11.21 -23.13
C ARG A 66 2.60 -11.48 -24.00
N LYS A 67 1.49 -10.76 -23.79
CA LYS A 67 0.27 -10.90 -24.62
C LYS A 67 0.48 -10.44 -26.06
N ILE A 68 1.26 -9.40 -26.29
CA ILE A 68 1.68 -8.96 -27.63
C ILE A 68 2.53 -10.05 -28.30
N ASP A 69 3.49 -10.63 -27.57
CA ASP A 69 4.33 -11.70 -28.10
C ASP A 69 3.55 -12.98 -28.41
N GLU A 70 2.59 -13.35 -27.56
CA GLU A 70 1.68 -14.49 -27.79
C GLU A 70 0.78 -14.28 -29.01
N GLU A 71 0.32 -13.05 -29.26
CA GLU A 71 -0.58 -12.74 -30.37
C GLU A 71 0.17 -12.69 -31.71
N PHE A 72 1.27 -11.96 -31.75
CA PHE A 72 1.94 -11.66 -33.00
C PHE A 72 3.09 -12.61 -33.37
N GLY A 73 3.61 -13.40 -32.41
CA GLY A 73 4.73 -14.33 -32.69
C GLY A 73 5.84 -13.64 -33.49
N ASN A 74 6.10 -14.13 -34.71
CA ASN A 74 7.08 -13.57 -35.63
C ASN A 74 6.46 -12.75 -36.78
N THR A 75 5.15 -12.45 -36.72
CA THR A 75 4.44 -11.75 -37.82
C THR A 75 4.76 -10.25 -37.88
N ILE A 76 5.19 -9.65 -36.77
CA ILE A 76 5.64 -8.26 -36.71
C ILE A 76 7.04 -8.17 -36.10
N SER A 77 7.77 -7.10 -36.42
CA SER A 77 9.14 -6.91 -35.93
C SER A 77 9.19 -6.66 -34.41
N SER A 78 10.34 -6.95 -33.78
CA SER A 78 10.57 -6.62 -32.36
C SER A 78 10.44 -5.11 -32.10
N LYS A 79 10.75 -4.25 -33.08
CA LYS A 79 10.58 -2.80 -33.00
C LYS A 79 9.09 -2.43 -32.94
N ASP A 80 8.27 -3.04 -33.79
CA ASP A 80 6.81 -2.80 -33.81
C ASP A 80 6.15 -3.27 -32.52
N LYS A 81 6.54 -4.44 -31.99
CA LYS A 81 6.05 -4.93 -30.69
C LYS A 81 6.36 -3.97 -29.55
N LYS A 82 7.61 -3.43 -29.50
CA LYS A 82 8.00 -2.43 -28.52
C LYS A 82 7.18 -1.14 -28.66
N SER A 83 6.98 -0.67 -29.90
CA SER A 83 6.18 0.50 -30.21
C SER A 83 4.72 0.33 -29.78
N LEU A 84 4.12 -0.83 -30.07
CA LEU A 84 2.76 -1.18 -29.66
C LEU A 84 2.63 -1.27 -28.12
N ALA A 85 3.62 -1.87 -27.43
CA ALA A 85 3.66 -1.91 -25.99
C ALA A 85 3.72 -0.49 -25.39
N THR A 86 4.57 0.39 -25.94
CA THR A 86 4.67 1.80 -25.50
C THR A 86 3.34 2.54 -25.73
N LEU A 87 2.67 2.30 -26.86
CA LEU A 87 1.35 2.86 -27.13
C LEU A 87 0.31 2.42 -26.10
N ILE A 88 0.31 1.13 -25.72
CA ILE A 88 -0.59 0.62 -24.69
C ILE A 88 -0.27 1.20 -23.32
N TYR A 89 1.00 1.38 -22.95
CA TYR A 89 1.38 1.91 -21.64
C TYR A 89 1.10 3.40 -21.47
N TYR A 90 1.41 4.18 -22.51
CA TYR A 90 1.34 5.65 -22.50
C TYR A 90 0.68 6.18 -23.76
N PRO A 91 -0.64 5.89 -23.98
CA PRO A 91 -1.30 6.19 -25.24
C PRO A 91 -1.32 7.69 -25.54
N GLU A 92 -1.57 8.54 -24.54
CA GLU A 92 -1.65 9.99 -24.70
C GLU A 92 -0.31 10.55 -25.19
N SER A 93 0.77 10.30 -24.45
CA SER A 93 2.11 10.80 -24.77
C SER A 93 2.65 10.24 -26.10
N LYS A 94 2.32 8.96 -26.39
CA LYS A 94 2.74 8.34 -27.66
C LYS A 94 2.02 8.95 -28.85
N LEU A 95 0.73 9.27 -28.72
CA LEU A 95 -0.06 9.93 -29.77
C LEU A 95 0.45 11.33 -30.06
N GLU A 96 0.77 12.13 -29.03
CA GLU A 96 1.36 13.46 -29.22
C GLU A 96 2.67 13.44 -30.03
N ILE A 97 3.49 12.41 -29.84
CA ILE A 97 4.73 12.22 -30.61
C ILE A 97 4.41 11.84 -32.05
N VAL A 98 3.51 10.87 -32.25
CA VAL A 98 3.14 10.35 -33.57
C VAL A 98 2.47 11.42 -34.42
N GLU A 99 1.56 12.22 -33.85
CA GLU A 99 0.89 13.31 -34.58
C GLU A 99 1.85 14.39 -35.08
N ARG A 100 3.05 14.52 -34.47
CA ARG A 100 4.10 15.45 -34.92
C ARG A 100 5.07 14.85 -35.92
N GLU A 101 5.31 13.53 -35.85
CA GLU A 101 6.46 12.90 -36.51
C GLU A 101 6.05 11.95 -37.65
N GLU A 102 4.77 11.51 -37.71
CA GLU A 102 4.31 10.54 -38.68
C GLU A 102 3.79 11.24 -39.96
N ASP A 103 4.39 10.89 -41.10
CA ASP A 103 4.01 11.46 -42.40
C ASP A 103 2.64 10.98 -42.90
N ASN A 104 2.25 9.73 -42.53
CA ASN A 104 0.97 9.13 -42.95
C ASN A 104 0.17 8.65 -41.72
N LEU A 105 -0.47 9.61 -41.05
CA LEU A 105 -1.28 9.36 -39.87
C LEU A 105 -2.46 8.40 -40.11
N GLU A 106 -3.07 8.43 -41.28
CA GLU A 106 -4.22 7.58 -41.59
C GLU A 106 -3.83 6.10 -41.60
N ASP A 107 -2.75 5.75 -42.28
CA ASP A 107 -2.23 4.38 -42.31
C ASP A 107 -1.72 3.94 -40.92
N TRP A 108 -1.08 4.85 -40.22
CA TRP A 108 -0.60 4.55 -38.84
C TRP A 108 -1.79 4.26 -37.90
N TYR A 109 -2.86 5.07 -37.96
CA TYR A 109 -4.09 4.82 -37.18
C TYR A 109 -4.71 3.48 -37.53
N LYS A 110 -4.83 3.19 -38.82
CA LYS A 110 -5.41 1.93 -39.30
C LYS A 110 -4.65 0.72 -38.76
N ILE A 111 -3.34 0.70 -38.90
CA ILE A 111 -2.47 -0.40 -38.43
C ILE A 111 -2.55 -0.52 -36.90
N SER A 112 -2.49 0.60 -36.19
CA SER A 112 -2.53 0.62 -34.73
C SER A 112 -3.87 0.11 -34.18
N LEU A 113 -4.98 0.53 -34.76
CA LEU A 113 -6.33 0.07 -34.38
C LEU A 113 -6.50 -1.43 -34.58
N HIS A 114 -6.10 -1.97 -35.76
CA HIS A 114 -6.11 -3.41 -35.98
C HIS A 114 -5.30 -4.19 -34.95
N ARG A 115 -4.06 -3.76 -34.69
CA ARG A 115 -3.18 -4.41 -33.71
C ARG A 115 -3.76 -4.36 -32.28
N LEU A 116 -4.32 -3.23 -31.87
CA LEU A 116 -4.95 -3.09 -30.55
C LEU A 116 -6.17 -4.00 -30.40
N VAL A 117 -7.02 -4.10 -31.43
CA VAL A 117 -8.17 -5.01 -31.40
C VAL A 117 -7.73 -6.47 -31.28
N GLN A 118 -6.68 -6.89 -31.99
CA GLN A 118 -6.13 -8.24 -31.87
C GLN A 118 -5.62 -8.52 -30.44
N VAL A 119 -4.90 -7.57 -29.84
CA VAL A 119 -4.48 -7.69 -28.43
C VAL A 119 -5.68 -7.79 -27.49
N ILE A 120 -6.74 -6.99 -27.70
CA ILE A 120 -7.97 -7.08 -26.89
C ILE A 120 -8.64 -8.45 -27.03
N LYS A 121 -8.77 -8.98 -28.24
CA LYS A 121 -9.30 -10.35 -28.48
C LYS A 121 -8.49 -11.37 -27.65
N ARG A 122 -7.16 -11.28 -27.66
CA ARG A 122 -6.28 -12.15 -26.90
C ARG A 122 -6.46 -12.01 -25.39
N VAL A 123 -6.45 -10.80 -24.83
CA VAL A 123 -6.57 -10.60 -23.37
C VAL A 123 -7.96 -10.90 -22.84
N SER A 124 -9.01 -10.71 -23.66
CA SER A 124 -10.39 -10.97 -23.30
C SER A 124 -10.79 -12.45 -23.35
N SER A 125 -10.04 -13.29 -24.07
CA SER A 125 -10.39 -14.70 -24.34
C SER A 125 -10.57 -15.57 -23.09
N LYS A 126 -9.94 -15.19 -21.98
CA LYS A 126 -10.03 -15.89 -20.71
C LYS A 126 -11.23 -15.50 -19.84
N TYR A 127 -12.02 -14.52 -20.27
CA TYR A 127 -13.15 -13.97 -19.50
C TYR A 127 -14.50 -14.31 -20.10
N THR A 128 -15.54 -14.27 -19.25
CA THR A 128 -16.92 -14.31 -19.75
C THR A 128 -17.25 -13.03 -20.52
N ARG A 129 -18.14 -13.13 -21.51
CA ARG A 129 -18.64 -11.96 -22.25
C ARG A 129 -19.21 -10.89 -21.32
N SER A 130 -19.92 -11.29 -20.26
CA SER A 130 -20.46 -10.38 -19.26
C SER A 130 -19.37 -9.56 -18.55
N LYS A 131 -18.24 -10.19 -18.21
CA LYS A 131 -17.11 -9.50 -17.58
C LYS A 131 -16.45 -8.51 -18.54
N VAL A 132 -16.26 -8.90 -19.80
CA VAL A 132 -15.71 -8.01 -20.83
C VAL A 132 -16.63 -6.81 -21.05
N ARG A 133 -17.94 -7.02 -21.22
CA ARG A 133 -18.93 -5.93 -21.37
C ARG A 133 -18.88 -4.90 -20.23
N LYS A 134 -18.75 -5.35 -18.98
CA LYS A 134 -18.64 -4.46 -17.82
C LYS A 134 -17.34 -3.65 -17.80
N ALA A 135 -16.32 -4.09 -18.53
CA ALA A 135 -15.04 -3.40 -18.64
C ALA A 135 -15.01 -2.38 -19.77
N LEU A 136 -15.92 -2.48 -20.76
CA LEU A 136 -15.94 -1.60 -21.93
C LEU A 136 -16.13 -0.12 -21.54
N PRO A 137 -15.40 0.80 -22.19
CA PRO A 137 -15.59 2.23 -22.01
C PRO A 137 -16.96 2.64 -22.59
N LYS A 138 -17.73 3.43 -21.83
CA LYS A 138 -19.13 3.76 -22.16
C LYS A 138 -19.31 4.36 -23.56
N ASP A 139 -18.41 5.25 -23.96
CA ASP A 139 -18.52 6.01 -25.21
C ASP A 139 -18.31 5.13 -26.47
N PHE A 140 -17.59 4.02 -26.32
CA PHE A 140 -17.22 3.14 -27.44
C PHE A 140 -17.67 1.69 -27.24
N ALA A 141 -18.47 1.41 -26.21
CA ALA A 141 -18.81 0.05 -25.81
C ALA A 141 -19.36 -0.81 -26.96
N TYR A 142 -20.35 -0.29 -27.69
CA TYR A 142 -20.96 -0.99 -28.83
C TYR A 142 -19.93 -1.31 -29.93
N VAL A 143 -19.17 -0.29 -30.35
CA VAL A 143 -18.20 -0.44 -31.44
C VAL A 143 -17.08 -1.43 -31.06
N ILE A 144 -16.58 -1.35 -29.84
CA ILE A 144 -15.55 -2.28 -29.36
C ILE A 144 -16.11 -3.70 -29.27
N GLU A 145 -17.34 -3.87 -28.78
CA GLU A 145 -17.98 -5.18 -28.70
C GLU A 145 -18.12 -5.83 -30.10
N GLU A 146 -18.53 -5.07 -31.11
CA GLU A 146 -18.58 -5.54 -32.49
C GLU A 146 -17.18 -5.99 -32.98
N LEU A 147 -16.16 -5.13 -32.81
CA LEU A 147 -14.81 -5.41 -33.29
C LEU A 147 -14.15 -6.64 -32.60
N ILE A 148 -14.47 -6.91 -31.35
CA ILE A 148 -13.86 -8.06 -30.62
C ILE A 148 -14.67 -9.36 -30.80
N THR A 149 -15.96 -9.28 -31.14
CA THR A 149 -16.84 -10.44 -31.27
C THR A 149 -16.77 -11.04 -32.66
N GLU A 150 -16.59 -10.20 -33.67
CA GLU A 150 -16.55 -10.63 -35.07
C GLU A 150 -15.26 -11.38 -35.42
N LYS A 151 -15.40 -12.45 -36.19
CA LYS A 151 -14.28 -13.20 -36.77
C LYS A 151 -13.91 -12.60 -38.12
N GLU A 152 -12.68 -12.12 -38.24
CA GLU A 152 -12.13 -11.54 -39.49
C GLU A 152 -12.13 -12.54 -40.67
N GLU A 153 -12.11 -13.84 -40.36
CA GLU A 153 -12.06 -14.94 -41.34
C GLU A 153 -13.37 -15.15 -42.11
N ILE A 154 -14.45 -14.45 -41.72
CA ILE A 154 -15.74 -14.53 -42.42
C ILE A 154 -15.77 -13.44 -43.49
N GLN A 155 -15.58 -13.82 -44.76
CA GLN A 155 -15.51 -12.91 -45.92
C GLN A 155 -16.63 -11.85 -45.98
N ASP A 156 -17.84 -12.20 -45.59
CA ASP A 156 -18.99 -11.29 -45.60
C ASP A 156 -18.93 -10.15 -44.58
N LYS A 157 -18.04 -10.24 -43.56
CA LYS A 157 -17.92 -9.25 -42.48
C LYS A 157 -16.63 -8.45 -42.52
N GLU A 158 -15.66 -8.82 -43.31
CA GLU A 158 -14.41 -8.08 -43.48
C GLU A 158 -14.66 -6.63 -43.91
N ALA A 159 -15.54 -6.42 -44.88
CA ALA A 159 -15.92 -5.09 -45.35
C ALA A 159 -16.56 -4.25 -44.23
N TYR A 160 -17.44 -4.87 -43.43
CA TYR A 160 -18.08 -4.21 -42.28
C TYR A 160 -17.07 -3.80 -41.22
N TYR A 161 -16.18 -4.69 -40.86
CA TYR A 161 -15.10 -4.43 -39.90
C TYR A 161 -14.18 -3.29 -40.33
N ASN A 162 -13.75 -3.33 -41.61
CA ASN A 162 -12.89 -2.29 -42.17
C ASN A 162 -13.62 -0.94 -42.23
N GLU A 163 -14.92 -0.91 -42.56
CA GLU A 163 -15.71 0.35 -42.63
C GLU A 163 -15.88 0.97 -41.23
N ILE A 164 -15.99 0.17 -40.16
CA ILE A 164 -15.98 0.70 -38.79
C ILE A 164 -14.67 1.47 -38.53
N ILE A 165 -13.51 0.86 -38.81
CA ILE A 165 -12.21 1.48 -38.61
C ILE A 165 -12.03 2.73 -39.47
N HIS A 166 -12.37 2.65 -40.77
CA HIS A 166 -12.33 3.79 -41.66
C HIS A 166 -13.22 4.94 -41.19
N THR A 167 -14.41 4.62 -40.70
CA THR A 167 -15.32 5.65 -40.19
C THR A 167 -14.76 6.33 -38.94
N ILE A 168 -14.16 5.60 -37.98
CA ILE A 168 -13.53 6.16 -36.79
C ILE A 168 -12.42 7.15 -37.18
N ILE A 169 -11.60 6.80 -38.18
CA ILE A 169 -10.52 7.66 -38.67
C ILE A 169 -11.11 8.89 -39.38
N ARG A 170 -12.06 8.69 -40.32
CA ARG A 170 -12.67 9.75 -41.13
C ARG A 170 -13.37 10.82 -40.27
N ILE A 171 -13.99 10.44 -39.15
CA ILE A 171 -14.64 11.41 -38.24
C ILE A 171 -13.69 12.00 -37.19
N GLY A 172 -12.37 11.71 -37.28
CA GLY A 172 -11.34 12.25 -36.40
C GLY A 172 -11.35 11.72 -34.97
N ARG A 173 -11.89 10.50 -34.72
CA ARG A 173 -12.01 9.89 -33.40
C ARG A 173 -10.94 8.83 -33.10
N ALA A 174 -10.00 8.61 -34.02
CA ALA A 174 -8.96 7.60 -33.87
C ALA A 174 -8.09 7.78 -32.61
N PRO A 175 -7.62 8.99 -32.23
CA PRO A 175 -6.83 9.17 -31.01
C PRO A 175 -7.59 8.73 -29.75
N GLN A 176 -8.82 9.21 -29.56
CA GLN A 176 -9.64 8.86 -28.39
C GLN A 176 -9.98 7.36 -28.35
N PHE A 177 -10.18 6.76 -29.51
CA PHE A 177 -10.47 5.33 -29.61
C PHE A 177 -9.24 4.48 -29.27
N ILE A 178 -8.04 4.86 -29.72
CA ILE A 178 -6.76 4.24 -29.37
C ILE A 178 -6.52 4.32 -27.85
N ILE A 179 -6.74 5.48 -27.22
CA ILE A 179 -6.63 5.67 -25.78
C ILE A 179 -7.59 4.71 -25.05
N ALA A 180 -8.84 4.67 -25.48
CA ALA A 180 -9.86 3.80 -24.89
C ALA A 180 -9.50 2.30 -25.00
N LEU A 181 -8.99 1.85 -26.16
CA LEU A 181 -8.54 0.48 -26.37
C LEU A 181 -7.30 0.16 -25.50
N SER A 182 -6.35 1.08 -25.41
CA SER A 182 -5.13 0.90 -24.59
C SER A 182 -5.47 0.75 -23.11
N HIS A 183 -6.33 1.60 -22.56
CA HIS A 183 -6.82 1.49 -21.18
C HIS A 183 -7.63 0.21 -20.95
N LEU A 184 -8.42 -0.21 -21.95
CA LEU A 184 -9.14 -1.49 -21.87
C LEU A 184 -8.18 -2.69 -21.81
N ILE A 185 -7.10 -2.67 -22.59
CA ILE A 185 -6.06 -3.71 -22.53
C ILE A 185 -5.40 -3.73 -21.13
N GLN A 186 -4.99 -2.57 -20.59
CA GLN A 186 -4.42 -2.47 -19.25
C GLN A 186 -5.38 -3.05 -18.20
N ARG A 187 -6.67 -2.75 -18.30
CA ARG A 187 -7.70 -3.24 -17.39
C ARG A 187 -7.94 -4.75 -17.50
N LEU A 188 -7.91 -5.32 -18.70
CA LEU A 188 -8.23 -6.73 -18.94
C LEU A 188 -7.01 -7.66 -18.77
N VAL A 189 -5.79 -7.12 -18.90
CA VAL A 189 -4.57 -7.93 -18.76
C VAL A 189 -4.35 -8.38 -17.33
N ILE A 190 -4.72 -7.55 -16.35
CA ILE A 190 -4.71 -7.85 -14.91
C ILE A 190 -6.15 -7.98 -14.41
N ASP A 191 -6.46 -9.12 -13.84
CA ASP A 191 -7.77 -9.39 -13.27
C ASP A 191 -7.94 -8.84 -11.87
N HIS A 192 -6.94 -9.04 -11.05
CA HIS A 192 -6.90 -8.59 -9.67
C HIS A 192 -5.50 -8.11 -9.27
N LEU A 193 -5.45 -7.01 -8.54
CA LEU A 193 -4.24 -6.43 -7.99
C LEU A 193 -4.19 -6.70 -6.48
N HIS A 194 -3.07 -7.26 -6.02
CA HIS A 194 -2.77 -7.43 -4.61
C HIS A 194 -1.65 -6.46 -4.23
N ILE A 195 -1.89 -5.61 -3.24
CA ILE A 195 -0.86 -4.76 -2.64
C ILE A 195 -0.46 -5.38 -1.31
N VAL A 196 0.76 -5.91 -1.26
CA VAL A 196 1.27 -6.62 -0.08
C VAL A 196 2.06 -5.66 0.82
N GLY A 197 1.40 -4.56 1.18
CA GLY A 197 1.83 -3.60 2.19
C GLY A 197 2.85 -2.56 1.74
N ASP A 198 3.07 -1.62 2.65
CA ASP A 198 4.04 -0.53 2.59
C ASP A 198 3.85 0.39 1.38
N ILE A 199 2.65 0.97 1.28
CA ILE A 199 2.32 2.00 0.28
C ILE A 199 2.97 3.34 0.66
N TYR A 200 2.99 3.66 1.95
CA TYR A 200 3.41 4.95 2.49
C TYR A 200 4.90 5.04 2.79
N ASP A 201 5.33 6.29 3.04
CA ASP A 201 6.67 6.73 3.43
C ASP A 201 7.76 6.57 2.36
N ARG A 202 8.91 7.18 2.62
CA ARG A 202 10.13 7.28 1.80
C ARG A 202 9.98 8.12 0.53
N GLY A 203 9.11 7.75 -0.41
CA GLY A 203 8.86 8.51 -1.64
C GLY A 203 7.76 9.58 -1.47
N PRO A 204 7.66 10.55 -2.41
CA PRO A 204 6.80 11.74 -2.27
C PRO A 204 5.34 11.51 -2.70
N GLY A 205 5.01 10.41 -3.37
CA GLY A 205 3.75 10.21 -4.08
C GLY A 205 2.71 9.27 -3.46
N PRO A 206 2.68 8.94 -2.14
CA PRO A 206 1.71 7.97 -1.62
C PRO A 206 0.26 8.44 -1.80
N HIS A 207 0.00 9.73 -1.75
CA HIS A 207 -1.32 10.30 -1.96
C HIS A 207 -1.85 10.08 -3.40
N ILE A 208 -0.96 10.10 -4.40
CA ILE A 208 -1.32 9.83 -5.82
C ILE A 208 -1.53 8.32 -6.03
N ILE A 209 -0.66 7.50 -5.42
CA ILE A 209 -0.81 6.04 -5.44
C ILE A 209 -2.16 5.65 -4.85
N MET A 210 -2.52 6.19 -3.69
CA MET A 210 -3.79 5.91 -3.04
C MET A 210 -5.00 6.38 -3.86
N ASP A 211 -4.92 7.55 -4.51
CA ASP A 211 -5.96 8.00 -5.45
C ASP A 211 -6.12 6.98 -6.60
N THR A 212 -5.03 6.50 -7.18
CA THR A 212 -5.03 5.48 -8.23
C THR A 212 -5.64 4.16 -7.76
N LEU A 213 -5.26 3.68 -6.55
CA LEU A 213 -5.79 2.44 -5.98
C LEU A 213 -7.29 2.54 -5.65
N CYS A 214 -7.76 3.69 -5.16
CA CYS A 214 -9.19 3.92 -4.90
C CYS A 214 -10.06 3.79 -6.15
N GLU A 215 -9.51 4.09 -7.33
CA GLU A 215 -10.19 4.02 -8.62
C GLU A 215 -9.94 2.69 -9.35
N TYR A 216 -9.01 1.86 -8.85
CA TYR A 216 -8.65 0.62 -9.52
C TYR A 216 -9.80 -0.38 -9.50
N HIS A 217 -10.01 -1.08 -10.63
CA HIS A 217 -11.20 -1.91 -10.87
C HIS A 217 -11.33 -3.12 -9.93
N SER A 218 -10.23 -3.70 -9.46
CA SER A 218 -10.23 -4.86 -8.55
C SER A 218 -8.91 -4.93 -7.78
N VAL A 219 -8.95 -4.58 -6.51
CA VAL A 219 -7.75 -4.51 -5.65
C VAL A 219 -8.07 -4.88 -4.22
N ASP A 220 -7.13 -5.52 -3.57
CA ASP A 220 -7.04 -5.63 -2.11
C ASP A 220 -5.65 -5.24 -1.60
N VAL A 221 -5.57 -4.99 -0.28
CA VAL A 221 -4.35 -4.49 0.37
C VAL A 221 -4.11 -5.30 1.65
N GLN A 222 -2.94 -5.90 1.77
CA GLN A 222 -2.46 -6.40 3.06
C GLN A 222 -1.67 -5.27 3.71
N TRP A 223 -2.03 -4.89 4.95
CA TRP A 223 -1.44 -3.72 5.58
C TRP A 223 0.02 -3.97 5.94
N GLY A 224 0.92 -3.08 5.48
CA GLY A 224 2.28 -3.01 5.96
C GLY A 224 2.40 -2.16 7.23
N ASN A 225 3.56 -2.21 7.88
CA ASN A 225 3.75 -1.42 9.10
C ASN A 225 3.72 0.10 8.81
N HIS A 226 4.23 0.55 7.66
CA HIS A 226 4.13 1.95 7.24
C HIS A 226 2.68 2.38 6.96
N ASP A 227 1.84 1.51 6.43
CA ASP A 227 0.41 1.79 6.26
C ASP A 227 -0.28 1.93 7.63
N MET A 228 0.07 1.05 8.57
CA MET A 228 -0.51 1.07 9.93
C MET A 228 -0.24 2.38 10.67
N VAL A 229 0.95 2.94 10.59
CA VAL A 229 1.24 4.21 11.26
C VAL A 229 0.45 5.37 10.68
N TRP A 230 0.22 5.41 9.36
CA TRP A 230 -0.63 6.40 8.71
C TRP A 230 -2.11 6.20 9.07
N MET A 231 -2.58 4.95 9.15
CA MET A 231 -3.93 4.63 9.61
C MET A 231 -4.14 5.08 11.06
N GLY A 232 -3.12 4.89 11.93
CA GLY A 232 -3.12 5.37 13.31
C GLY A 232 -3.13 6.90 13.41
N ALA A 233 -2.37 7.58 12.57
CA ALA A 233 -2.37 9.04 12.50
C ALA A 233 -3.75 9.58 12.09
N ALA A 234 -4.38 8.99 11.08
CA ALA A 234 -5.74 9.35 10.66
C ALA A 234 -6.80 9.05 11.74
N ALA A 235 -6.58 8.02 12.55
CA ALA A 235 -7.43 7.70 13.71
C ALA A 235 -7.24 8.67 14.88
N GLY A 236 -6.17 9.49 14.87
CA GLY A 236 -5.88 10.50 15.90
C GLY A 236 -4.89 10.05 16.98
N SER A 237 -4.13 8.96 16.78
CA SER A 237 -3.03 8.56 17.65
C SER A 237 -1.90 9.59 17.58
N LEU A 238 -1.60 10.26 18.69
CA LEU A 238 -0.54 11.28 18.74
C LEU A 238 0.83 10.70 18.42
N ALA A 239 1.14 9.50 18.93
CA ALA A 239 2.39 8.81 18.64
C ALA A 239 2.53 8.47 17.14
N CYS A 240 1.46 8.01 16.50
CA CYS A 240 1.45 7.75 15.04
C CYS A 240 1.62 9.05 14.25
N ILE A 241 0.94 10.14 14.62
CA ILE A 241 1.07 11.46 13.98
C ILE A 241 2.54 11.93 14.05
N ALA A 242 3.16 11.85 15.23
CA ALA A 242 4.55 12.23 15.39
C ALA A 242 5.49 11.38 14.52
N ASN A 243 5.26 10.06 14.44
CA ASN A 243 6.01 9.16 13.58
C ASN A 243 5.87 9.50 12.10
N VAL A 244 4.64 9.75 11.61
CA VAL A 244 4.38 10.11 10.21
C VAL A 244 5.11 11.40 9.84
N ILE A 245 4.99 12.46 10.64
CA ILE A 245 5.64 13.74 10.37
C ILE A 245 7.16 13.59 10.44
N ARG A 246 7.71 12.88 11.45
CA ARG A 246 9.14 12.64 11.56
C ARG A 246 9.71 11.88 10.35
N MET A 247 9.00 10.85 9.87
CA MET A 247 9.44 10.12 8.68
C MET A 247 9.38 11.00 7.44
N SER A 248 8.31 11.76 7.25
CA SER A 248 8.19 12.70 6.15
C SER A 248 9.30 13.76 6.18
N ALA A 249 9.63 14.31 7.36
CA ALA A 249 10.76 15.24 7.52
C ALA A 249 12.10 14.57 7.18
N ARG A 250 12.34 13.35 7.72
CA ARG A 250 13.60 12.63 7.49
C ARG A 250 13.90 12.38 6.01
N TYR A 251 12.88 12.07 5.22
CA TYR A 251 13.02 11.80 3.78
C TYR A 251 12.78 13.02 2.90
N GLY A 252 12.60 14.20 3.49
CA GLY A 252 12.37 15.44 2.76
C GLY A 252 11.02 15.53 2.07
N ASN A 253 10.01 14.83 2.59
CA ASN A 253 8.67 14.71 1.97
C ASN A 253 7.58 15.44 2.76
N LEU A 254 7.88 16.54 3.46
CA LEU A 254 6.86 17.34 4.15
C LEU A 254 5.79 17.85 3.18
N ALA A 255 6.15 18.13 1.93
CA ALA A 255 5.23 18.49 0.85
C ALA A 255 4.15 17.42 0.61
N THR A 256 4.42 16.14 0.87
CA THR A 256 3.37 15.09 0.84
C THR A 256 2.25 15.37 1.83
N LEU A 257 2.59 15.87 3.02
CA LEU A 257 1.60 16.25 4.03
C LEU A 257 0.89 17.56 3.65
N GLU A 258 1.65 18.59 3.29
CA GLU A 258 1.14 19.94 3.04
C GLU A 258 0.41 20.05 1.70
N ASP A 259 1.08 19.74 0.59
CA ASP A 259 0.52 19.84 -0.76
C ASP A 259 -0.33 18.62 -1.13
N GLY A 260 0.14 17.42 -0.76
CA GLY A 260 -0.52 16.16 -1.10
C GLY A 260 -1.83 15.93 -0.35
N TYR A 261 -1.84 16.18 0.96
CA TYR A 261 -2.98 15.99 1.84
C TYR A 261 -3.64 17.28 2.37
N GLY A 262 -3.00 18.43 2.23
CA GLY A 262 -3.48 19.71 2.80
C GLY A 262 -3.35 19.77 4.33
N ILE A 263 -2.41 19.03 4.90
CA ILE A 263 -2.14 19.02 6.35
C ILE A 263 -1.22 20.19 6.68
N ASN A 264 -1.74 21.18 7.40
CA ASN A 264 -1.00 22.38 7.77
C ASN A 264 0.00 22.09 8.90
N LEU A 265 1.30 22.20 8.62
CA LEU A 265 2.39 22.01 9.56
C LEU A 265 2.88 23.33 10.23
N LEU A 266 2.27 24.48 9.95
CA LEU A 266 2.64 25.77 10.53
C LEU A 266 2.73 25.76 12.07
N PRO A 267 1.86 25.07 12.83
CA PRO A 267 2.01 24.98 14.28
C PRO A 267 3.34 24.36 14.72
N LEU A 268 3.80 23.32 14.01
CA LEU A 268 5.08 22.68 14.27
C LEU A 268 6.26 23.57 13.81
N ALA A 269 6.12 24.20 12.66
CA ALA A 269 7.14 25.10 12.12
C ALA A 269 7.41 26.29 13.06
N THR A 270 6.35 26.92 13.56
CA THR A 270 6.47 28.04 14.53
C THR A 270 7.12 27.57 15.83
N PHE A 271 6.65 26.46 16.39
CA PHE A 271 7.23 25.87 17.60
C PHE A 271 8.72 25.52 17.41
N ALA A 272 9.08 24.94 16.27
CA ALA A 272 10.46 24.56 15.97
C ALA A 272 11.38 25.78 15.85
N LEU A 273 10.90 26.87 15.23
CA LEU A 273 11.67 28.12 15.13
C LEU A 273 11.88 28.76 16.49
N GLU A 274 10.86 28.85 17.32
CA GLU A 274 10.94 29.51 18.64
C GLU A 274 11.78 28.68 19.64
N THR A 275 11.62 27.37 19.64
CA THR A 275 12.21 26.49 20.68
C THR A 275 13.61 25.99 20.30
N TYR A 276 13.86 25.76 19.01
CA TYR A 276 15.12 25.19 18.50
C TYR A 276 15.95 26.20 17.69
N GLU A 277 15.77 27.52 17.91
CA GLU A 277 16.46 28.58 17.16
C GLU A 277 17.98 28.46 17.24
N ASN A 278 18.52 28.23 18.43
CA ASN A 278 19.95 28.20 18.71
C ASN A 278 20.47 26.78 19.00
N THR A 279 19.70 25.76 18.64
CA THR A 279 19.99 24.36 18.94
C THR A 279 20.72 23.68 17.78
N ASP A 280 21.73 22.87 18.07
CA ASP A 280 22.35 21.99 17.08
C ASP A 280 21.32 20.97 16.59
N CYS A 281 21.15 20.87 15.28
CA CYS A 281 20.22 19.95 14.63
C CYS A 281 20.88 19.02 13.62
N ASP A 282 22.21 18.96 13.54
CA ASP A 282 22.97 18.20 12.53
C ASP A 282 22.61 16.70 12.53
N ALA A 283 22.33 16.11 13.70
CA ALA A 283 21.90 14.73 13.82
C ALA A 283 20.55 14.44 13.10
N PHE A 284 19.77 15.48 12.83
CA PHE A 284 18.47 15.43 12.18
C PHE A 284 18.50 15.92 10.72
N ALA A 285 19.69 16.03 10.13
CA ALA A 285 19.83 16.39 8.73
C ALA A 285 18.98 15.48 7.84
N ILE A 286 18.32 16.09 6.85
CA ILE A 286 17.40 15.44 5.94
C ILE A 286 18.18 14.54 4.97
N LYS A 287 17.66 13.35 4.71
CA LYS A 287 18.21 12.43 3.70
C LYS A 287 17.54 12.71 2.36
N PHE A 288 18.29 13.28 1.43
CA PHE A 288 17.76 13.56 0.10
C PHE A 288 17.78 12.36 -0.84
N ASN A 289 16.74 12.27 -1.67
CA ASN A 289 16.85 11.83 -3.05
C ASN A 289 17.10 13.06 -3.93
N THR A 290 17.86 12.93 -4.99
CA THR A 290 18.60 13.92 -5.78
C THR A 290 17.84 15.16 -6.31
N ASP A 291 16.52 15.25 -6.16
CA ASP A 291 15.69 16.33 -6.75
C ASP A 291 14.95 17.21 -5.73
N TYR A 292 15.36 17.17 -4.46
CA TYR A 292 14.68 17.93 -3.42
C TYR A 292 15.11 19.39 -3.41
N ASN A 293 14.21 20.26 -3.82
CA ASN A 293 14.41 21.71 -3.82
C ASN A 293 13.77 22.32 -2.56
N THR A 294 14.46 22.25 -1.42
CA THR A 294 13.99 22.93 -0.22
C THR A 294 14.48 24.37 -0.19
N LYS A 295 13.53 25.29 -0.11
CA LYS A 295 13.82 26.69 0.13
C LYS A 295 14.28 26.97 1.56
N ASP A 296 14.03 26.03 2.50
CA ASP A 296 14.35 26.24 3.92
C ASP A 296 14.77 24.94 4.65
N LEU A 297 15.90 24.37 4.22
CA LEU A 297 16.52 23.21 4.87
C LEU A 297 16.72 23.38 6.38
N GLY A 298 17.02 24.59 6.82
CA GLY A 298 17.24 24.90 8.23
C GLY A 298 15.97 24.74 9.05
N LEU A 299 14.82 25.18 8.54
CA LEU A 299 13.54 25.01 9.20
C LEU A 299 13.11 23.54 9.24
N ASP A 300 13.20 22.84 8.12
CA ASP A 300 12.81 21.44 8.02
C ASP A 300 13.63 20.56 8.98
N THR A 301 14.92 20.83 9.14
CA THR A 301 15.81 20.14 10.10
C THR A 301 15.39 20.41 11.55
N LYS A 302 15.01 21.66 11.89
CA LYS A 302 14.48 22.00 13.22
C LYS A 302 13.13 21.34 13.47
N MET A 303 12.24 21.34 12.49
CA MET A 303 10.96 20.62 12.58
C MET A 303 11.16 19.13 12.78
N HIS A 304 12.16 18.55 12.09
CA HIS A 304 12.53 17.13 12.25
C HIS A 304 12.99 16.81 13.67
N LYS A 305 13.88 17.63 14.26
CA LYS A 305 14.31 17.47 15.65
C LYS A 305 13.15 17.63 16.63
N ALA A 306 12.37 18.70 16.48
CA ALA A 306 11.23 18.98 17.34
C ALA A 306 10.21 17.81 17.36
N ILE A 307 9.82 17.32 16.20
CA ILE A 307 8.85 16.22 16.12
C ILE A 307 9.43 14.88 16.57
N ALA A 308 10.75 14.65 16.42
CA ALA A 308 11.40 13.45 16.92
C ALA A 308 11.38 13.41 18.47
N ILE A 309 11.64 14.54 19.14
CA ILE A 309 11.56 14.64 20.60
C ILE A 309 10.11 14.42 21.07
N LEU A 310 9.14 15.05 20.41
CA LEU A 310 7.72 14.81 20.66
C LEU A 310 7.36 13.34 20.52
N GLN A 311 7.85 12.68 19.48
CA GLN A 311 7.65 11.24 19.27
C GLN A 311 8.18 10.43 20.46
N PHE A 312 9.41 10.65 20.90
CA PHE A 312 10.00 9.89 22.01
C PHE A 312 9.23 10.07 23.32
N LYS A 313 8.74 11.29 23.59
CA LYS A 313 7.89 11.55 24.76
C LYS A 313 6.56 10.79 24.67
N LEU A 314 5.87 10.89 23.53
CA LEU A 314 4.56 10.26 23.31
C LEU A 314 4.64 8.72 23.30
N GLU A 315 5.70 8.16 22.70
CA GLU A 315 5.98 6.72 22.73
C GLU A 315 6.27 6.24 24.15
N GLY A 316 7.07 7.00 24.92
CA GLY A 316 7.32 6.69 26.33
C GLY A 316 6.04 6.68 27.17
N GLN A 317 5.16 7.68 27.00
CA GLN A 317 3.86 7.70 27.66
C GLN A 317 2.97 6.50 27.28
N LEU A 318 3.01 6.09 26.03
CA LEU A 318 2.27 4.92 25.53
C LEU A 318 2.82 3.62 26.14
N ILE A 319 4.14 3.44 26.14
CA ILE A 319 4.80 2.26 26.74
C ILE A 319 4.51 2.17 28.24
N MET A 320 4.52 3.29 28.96
CA MET A 320 4.17 3.31 30.39
C MET A 320 2.71 2.92 30.65
N ARG A 321 1.77 3.21 29.72
CA ARG A 321 0.37 2.75 29.81
C ARG A 321 0.20 1.26 29.51
N HIS A 322 1.11 0.69 28.72
CA HIS A 322 1.06 -0.67 28.20
C HIS A 322 2.36 -1.46 28.48
N PRO A 323 2.67 -1.75 29.76
CA PRO A 323 3.87 -2.54 30.09
C PRO A 323 3.86 -3.94 29.46
N GLU A 324 2.68 -4.48 29.15
CA GLU A 324 2.50 -5.73 28.44
C GLU A 324 3.03 -5.74 26.99
N PHE A 325 3.37 -4.58 26.43
CA PHE A 325 4.02 -4.49 25.12
C PHE A 325 5.50 -4.84 25.15
N HIS A 326 6.12 -4.89 26.35
CA HIS A 326 7.53 -5.20 26.56
C HIS A 326 8.48 -4.35 25.70
N MET A 327 8.25 -3.04 25.68
CA MET A 327 8.98 -2.08 24.83
C MET A 327 9.82 -1.07 25.62
N GLU A 328 10.13 -1.35 26.89
CA GLU A 328 10.89 -0.46 27.79
C GLU A 328 12.31 -0.16 27.29
N SER A 329 12.85 -1.02 26.42
CA SER A 329 14.13 -0.80 25.75
C SER A 329 14.15 0.43 24.83
N ARG A 330 12.97 0.91 24.40
CA ARG A 330 12.80 2.15 23.61
C ARG A 330 12.73 3.41 24.48
N MET A 331 12.53 3.27 25.78
CA MET A 331 12.51 4.38 26.72
C MET A 331 13.93 4.77 27.09
N LEU A 332 14.46 5.79 26.42
CA LEU A 332 15.86 6.21 26.56
C LEU A 332 16.01 7.65 27.07
N LEU A 333 14.95 8.46 27.09
CA LEU A 333 15.02 9.85 27.59
C LEU A 333 15.33 9.92 29.09
N ASP A 334 14.80 8.99 29.88
CA ASP A 334 15.08 8.85 31.34
C ASP A 334 16.45 8.24 31.66
N LYS A 335 17.17 7.75 30.64
CA LYS A 335 18.50 7.12 30.78
C LYS A 335 19.63 8.06 30.36
N ILE A 336 19.32 9.32 30.04
CA ILE A 336 20.32 10.34 29.64
C ILE A 336 20.96 10.96 30.87
N ASP A 337 22.31 10.93 30.95
CA ASP A 337 23.10 11.74 31.84
C ASP A 337 23.52 13.03 31.11
N PHE A 338 22.76 14.10 31.29
CA PHE A 338 23.01 15.39 30.65
C PHE A 338 24.34 16.02 31.03
N GLN A 339 24.84 15.75 32.24
CA GLN A 339 26.15 16.29 32.71
C GLN A 339 27.32 15.58 32.02
N LYS A 340 27.26 14.25 31.92
CA LYS A 340 28.29 13.44 31.25
C LYS A 340 28.08 13.33 29.74
N LYS A 341 26.96 13.79 29.23
CA LYS A 341 26.56 13.67 27.81
C LYS A 341 26.55 12.20 27.35
N THR A 342 25.96 11.33 28.15
CA THR A 342 25.88 9.89 27.85
C THR A 342 24.47 9.37 28.04
N VAL A 343 24.18 8.21 27.44
CA VAL A 343 22.94 7.46 27.64
C VAL A 343 23.23 6.00 27.89
N CYS A 344 22.43 5.37 28.74
CA CYS A 344 22.52 3.94 29.02
C CYS A 344 21.56 3.16 28.09
N VAL A 345 22.12 2.31 27.22
CA VAL A 345 21.37 1.43 26.32
C VAL A 345 21.74 -0.01 26.63
N ASP A 346 20.75 -0.84 26.95
CA ASP A 346 20.92 -2.27 27.25
C ASP A 346 22.03 -2.54 28.29
N GLY A 347 22.11 -1.66 29.32
CA GLY A 347 23.08 -1.77 30.43
C GLY A 347 24.50 -1.26 30.12
N LYS A 348 24.77 -0.76 28.92
CA LYS A 348 26.03 -0.13 28.52
C LYS A 348 25.84 1.38 28.34
N THR A 349 26.86 2.15 28.70
CA THR A 349 26.86 3.61 28.58
C THR A 349 27.58 4.05 27.31
N TYR A 350 26.90 4.89 26.50
CA TYR A 350 27.41 5.41 25.24
C TYR A 350 27.46 6.94 25.25
N PRO A 351 28.47 7.56 24.64
CA PRO A 351 28.48 9.01 24.43
C PRO A 351 27.41 9.42 23.41
N MET A 352 26.74 10.54 23.69
CA MET A 352 25.75 11.12 22.81
C MET A 352 26.38 12.19 21.93
N LYS A 353 25.96 12.23 20.65
CA LYS A 353 26.32 13.28 19.68
C LYS A 353 25.71 14.63 20.05
N ASP A 354 24.50 14.59 20.54
CA ASP A 354 23.69 15.77 20.83
C ASP A 354 22.89 15.50 22.12
N VAL A 355 22.98 16.45 23.06
CA VAL A 355 22.23 16.47 24.33
C VAL A 355 21.46 17.77 24.51
N ASP A 356 21.43 18.62 23.48
CA ASP A 356 20.69 19.88 23.49
C ASP A 356 19.20 19.60 23.19
N LEU A 357 18.49 19.24 24.25
CA LEU A 357 17.07 18.86 24.22
C LEU A 357 16.26 19.83 25.07
N PRO A 358 15.96 21.05 24.56
CA PRO A 358 15.47 22.17 25.38
C PRO A 358 14.12 21.92 26.04
N THR A 359 13.33 20.98 25.56
CA THR A 359 12.00 20.67 26.12
C THR A 359 11.98 19.41 26.99
N VAL A 360 13.11 18.71 27.14
CA VAL A 360 13.19 17.50 27.97
C VAL A 360 13.57 17.89 29.40
N ASP A 361 12.65 17.71 30.34
CA ASP A 361 12.92 17.82 31.75
C ASP A 361 13.56 16.52 32.27
N PRO A 362 14.77 16.54 32.85
CA PRO A 362 15.40 15.34 33.38
C PRO A 362 14.63 14.63 34.51
N GLU A 363 13.76 15.36 35.25
CA GLU A 363 12.94 14.77 36.31
C GLU A 363 11.66 14.13 35.73
N HIS A 364 11.14 14.68 34.63
CA HIS A 364 9.91 14.25 33.95
C HIS A 364 10.10 14.14 32.44
N PRO A 365 11.01 13.25 31.94
CA PRO A 365 11.50 13.29 30.56
C PRO A 365 10.44 12.97 29.49
N TYR A 366 9.35 12.35 29.87
CA TYR A 366 8.24 12.00 28.96
C TYR A 366 7.05 12.94 29.04
N GLU A 367 7.07 13.95 29.93
CA GLU A 367 6.00 14.94 29.98
C GLU A 367 6.12 15.94 28.82
N LEU A 368 4.98 16.24 28.20
CA LEU A 368 4.91 17.30 27.20
C LEU A 368 4.83 18.67 27.91
N THR A 369 5.54 19.65 27.37
CA THR A 369 5.30 21.05 27.77
C THR A 369 3.91 21.50 27.33
N GLU A 370 3.47 22.66 27.84
CA GLU A 370 2.17 23.23 27.44
C GLU A 370 2.14 23.54 25.94
N GLU A 371 3.24 24.08 25.41
CA GLU A 371 3.42 24.40 24.00
C GLU A 371 3.43 23.13 23.13
N GLU A 372 4.16 22.10 23.51
CA GLU A 372 4.17 20.80 22.85
C GLU A 372 2.78 20.18 22.79
N SER A 373 2.05 20.24 23.90
CA SER A 373 0.67 19.75 23.98
C SER A 373 -0.26 20.50 23.04
N LYS A 374 -0.14 21.83 22.94
CA LYS A 374 -0.91 22.66 22.01
C LYS A 374 -0.61 22.32 20.55
N VAL A 375 0.66 22.14 20.21
CA VAL A 375 1.09 21.74 18.86
C VAL A 375 0.49 20.39 18.49
N MET A 376 0.66 19.38 19.33
CA MET A 376 0.16 18.02 19.05
C MET A 376 -1.36 17.96 18.94
N LEU A 377 -2.10 18.70 19.76
CA LEU A 377 -3.57 18.77 19.65
C LEU A 377 -4.04 19.43 18.35
N ARG A 378 -3.34 20.48 17.89
CA ARG A 378 -3.63 21.10 16.58
C ARG A 378 -3.35 20.15 15.43
N LEU A 379 -2.22 19.48 15.44
CA LEU A 379 -1.85 18.47 14.43
C LEU A 379 -2.88 17.33 14.40
N GLN A 380 -3.28 16.81 15.58
CA GLN A 380 -4.32 15.79 15.68
C GLN A 380 -5.62 16.21 15.00
N GLN A 381 -6.07 17.44 15.25
CA GLN A 381 -7.30 17.95 14.63
C GLN A 381 -7.20 18.01 13.11
N VAL A 382 -6.05 18.41 12.57
CA VAL A 382 -5.84 18.51 11.11
C VAL A 382 -5.82 17.12 10.48
N PHE A 383 -5.07 16.16 11.05
CA PHE A 383 -5.03 14.77 10.56
C PHE A 383 -6.42 14.12 10.55
N MET A 384 -7.17 14.26 11.65
CA MET A 384 -8.52 13.69 11.76
C MET A 384 -9.56 14.34 10.83
N ARG A 385 -9.35 15.59 10.42
CA ARG A 385 -10.27 16.33 9.54
C ARG A 385 -9.85 16.35 8.07
N CYS A 386 -8.69 15.85 7.73
CA CYS A 386 -8.23 15.77 6.36
C CYS A 386 -9.07 14.77 5.54
N GLU A 387 -10.03 15.27 4.75
CA GLU A 387 -10.98 14.43 4.00
C GLU A 387 -10.28 13.43 3.05
N LYS A 388 -9.21 13.87 2.37
CA LYS A 388 -8.44 13.03 1.47
C LYS A 388 -7.80 11.87 2.22
N LEU A 389 -7.13 12.13 3.35
CA LEU A 389 -6.52 11.09 4.18
C LEU A 389 -7.59 10.14 4.73
N GLN A 390 -8.71 10.67 5.22
CA GLN A 390 -9.82 9.86 5.72
C GLN A 390 -10.41 8.95 4.63
N ARG A 391 -10.52 9.42 3.39
CA ARG A 391 -10.96 8.61 2.24
C ARG A 391 -9.98 7.46 1.98
N HIS A 392 -8.69 7.73 1.97
CA HIS A 392 -7.64 6.73 1.75
C HIS A 392 -7.61 5.68 2.87
N VAL A 393 -7.69 6.11 4.12
CA VAL A 393 -7.68 5.18 5.26
C VAL A 393 -8.97 4.34 5.31
N LYS A 394 -10.13 4.91 4.98
CA LYS A 394 -11.37 4.13 4.82
C LYS A 394 -11.24 3.08 3.70
N PHE A 395 -10.56 3.41 2.61
CA PHE A 395 -10.26 2.45 1.55
C PHE A 395 -9.39 1.31 2.08
N LEU A 396 -8.29 1.60 2.80
CA LEU A 396 -7.43 0.58 3.42
C LEU A 396 -8.23 -0.35 4.35
N PHE A 397 -9.11 0.20 5.19
CA PHE A 397 -9.98 -0.63 6.04
C PHE A 397 -11.02 -1.44 5.26
N SER A 398 -11.55 -0.92 4.16
CA SER A 398 -12.61 -1.58 3.40
C SER A 398 -12.09 -2.64 2.42
N LYS A 399 -10.90 -2.45 1.88
CA LYS A 399 -10.26 -3.32 0.89
C LYS A 399 -9.09 -4.11 1.45
N GLY A 400 -8.68 -3.83 2.69
CA GLY A 400 -7.51 -4.43 3.29
C GLY A 400 -7.77 -5.17 4.58
N GLY A 401 -6.70 -5.84 5.04
CA GLY A 401 -6.59 -6.57 6.28
C GLY A 401 -5.13 -6.90 6.59
N MET A 402 -4.92 -7.58 7.70
CA MET A 402 -3.58 -8.02 8.08
C MET A 402 -3.07 -9.17 7.19
N TYR A 403 -3.98 -9.97 6.63
CA TYR A 403 -3.69 -11.04 5.68
C TYR A 403 -4.87 -11.25 4.73
N LYS A 404 -4.62 -12.00 3.65
CA LYS A 404 -5.65 -12.42 2.69
C LYS A 404 -5.36 -13.83 2.19
N ILE A 405 -6.42 -14.62 2.02
CA ILE A 405 -6.36 -15.87 1.27
C ILE A 405 -7.10 -15.67 -0.05
N TYR A 406 -6.40 -15.90 -1.15
CA TYR A 406 -6.96 -15.71 -2.50
C TYR A 406 -6.37 -16.71 -3.49
N ASN A 407 -7.21 -17.53 -4.12
CA ASN A 407 -6.84 -18.53 -5.14
C ASN A 407 -5.69 -19.48 -4.72
N GLY A 408 -5.64 -19.88 -3.46
CA GLY A 408 -4.56 -20.71 -2.93
C GLY A 408 -3.30 -19.93 -2.50
N ASN A 409 -3.30 -18.60 -2.63
CA ASN A 409 -2.23 -17.76 -2.11
C ASN A 409 -2.59 -17.25 -0.71
N LEU A 410 -1.66 -17.35 0.21
CA LEU A 410 -1.68 -16.68 1.51
C LEU A 410 -0.82 -15.40 1.40
N LEU A 411 -1.47 -14.25 1.53
CA LEU A 411 -0.88 -12.94 1.35
C LEU A 411 -0.79 -12.23 2.71
N TYR A 412 0.38 -11.77 3.09
CA TYR A 412 0.59 -10.90 4.25
C TYR A 412 1.90 -10.13 4.11
N HIS A 413 1.97 -8.96 4.73
CA HIS A 413 3.20 -8.20 4.84
C HIS A 413 3.99 -8.62 6.09
N GLY A 414 5.32 -8.71 5.95
CA GLY A 414 6.22 -8.99 7.06
C GLY A 414 6.44 -10.47 7.34
N CYS A 415 5.95 -10.99 8.46
CA CYS A 415 6.24 -12.38 8.88
C CYS A 415 5.12 -12.98 9.75
N VAL A 416 5.03 -14.29 9.79
CA VAL A 416 4.35 -14.98 10.89
C VAL A 416 5.37 -15.13 12.02
N PRO A 417 5.17 -14.52 13.23
CA PRO A 417 6.14 -14.59 14.30
C PRO A 417 6.42 -16.01 14.75
N LEU A 418 7.68 -16.43 14.67
CA LEU A 418 8.16 -17.76 15.03
C LEU A 418 9.26 -17.71 16.09
N ASN A 419 9.34 -18.77 16.87
CA ASN A 419 10.49 -19.10 17.71
C ASN A 419 11.63 -19.71 16.86
N PRO A 420 12.88 -19.78 17.38
CA PRO A 420 14.00 -20.38 16.63
C PRO A 420 13.82 -21.85 16.25
N ASP A 421 12.96 -22.60 16.93
CA ASP A 421 12.62 -23.99 16.63
C ASP A 421 11.51 -24.17 15.57
N GLY A 422 10.98 -23.05 15.04
CA GLY A 422 9.90 -23.05 14.04
C GLY A 422 8.50 -23.07 14.62
N SER A 423 8.33 -23.17 15.94
CA SER A 423 7.01 -23.07 16.58
C SER A 423 6.46 -21.63 16.53
N PHE A 424 5.14 -21.47 16.55
CA PHE A 424 4.50 -20.15 16.58
C PHE A 424 4.81 -19.41 17.88
N LYS A 425 5.34 -18.19 17.76
CA LYS A 425 5.63 -17.34 18.91
C LYS A 425 4.33 -16.86 19.55
N GLN A 426 4.20 -17.07 20.86
CA GLN A 426 3.10 -16.51 21.64
C GLN A 426 3.34 -15.02 21.91
N VAL A 427 2.31 -14.22 21.73
CA VAL A 427 2.31 -12.77 21.98
C VAL A 427 1.13 -12.43 22.87
N GLU A 428 1.40 -11.76 23.98
CA GLU A 428 0.35 -11.31 24.90
C GLU A 428 -0.34 -10.05 24.35
N ILE A 429 -1.66 -10.12 24.19
CA ILE A 429 -2.52 -9.01 23.80
C ILE A 429 -3.68 -8.92 24.79
N CYS A 430 -3.76 -7.82 25.52
CA CYS A 430 -4.81 -7.57 26.52
C CYS A 430 -4.97 -8.72 27.54
N GLY A 431 -3.86 -9.26 28.05
CA GLY A 431 -3.84 -10.31 29.07
C GLY A 431 -4.15 -11.72 28.56
N LYS A 432 -4.09 -11.95 27.23
CA LYS A 432 -4.23 -13.26 26.61
C LYS A 432 -3.14 -13.50 25.59
N GLU A 433 -2.67 -14.73 25.48
CA GLU A 433 -1.68 -15.14 24.51
C GLU A 433 -2.32 -15.54 23.18
N TYR A 434 -1.73 -15.05 22.08
CA TYR A 434 -2.13 -15.34 20.72
C TYR A 434 -0.91 -15.69 19.86
N SER A 435 -1.10 -16.56 18.88
CA SER A 435 -0.05 -16.91 17.91
C SER A 435 -0.65 -17.22 16.55
N GLY A 436 0.17 -17.37 15.52
CA GLY A 436 -0.26 -17.72 14.18
C GLY A 436 -1.40 -16.83 13.66
N LYS A 437 -2.40 -17.44 13.06
CA LYS A 437 -3.58 -16.76 12.52
C LYS A 437 -4.36 -15.97 13.57
N ALA A 438 -4.50 -16.51 14.80
CA ALA A 438 -5.24 -15.84 15.86
C ALA A 438 -4.60 -14.51 16.29
N LEU A 439 -3.26 -14.38 16.18
CA LEU A 439 -2.56 -13.13 16.42
C LEU A 439 -2.93 -12.08 15.36
N TYR A 440 -2.96 -12.45 14.08
CA TYR A 440 -3.41 -11.55 13.02
C TYR A 440 -4.84 -11.07 13.22
N ASP A 441 -5.75 -12.00 13.55
CA ASP A 441 -7.17 -11.71 13.74
C ASP A 441 -7.40 -10.73 14.90
N ILE A 442 -6.71 -10.90 16.05
CA ILE A 442 -6.89 -10.01 17.21
C ILE A 442 -6.26 -8.62 16.98
N LEU A 443 -5.10 -8.55 16.33
CA LEU A 443 -4.47 -7.28 16.00
C LEU A 443 -5.33 -6.49 15.00
N GLU A 444 -5.85 -7.14 13.95
CA GLU A 444 -6.78 -6.53 13.01
C GLU A 444 -8.05 -6.03 13.71
N TYR A 445 -8.61 -6.82 14.63
CA TYR A 445 -9.77 -6.41 15.42
C TYR A 445 -9.50 -5.09 16.16
N HIS A 446 -8.39 -4.99 16.90
CA HIS A 446 -8.05 -3.79 17.63
C HIS A 446 -7.75 -2.60 16.73
N ALA A 447 -7.06 -2.81 15.59
CA ALA A 447 -6.82 -1.76 14.60
C ALA A 447 -8.14 -1.16 14.08
N ARG A 448 -9.11 -2.00 13.74
CA ARG A 448 -10.45 -1.56 13.34
C ARG A 448 -11.19 -0.83 14.45
N ARG A 449 -11.06 -1.26 15.72
CA ARG A 449 -11.64 -0.58 16.87
C ARG A 449 -11.00 0.81 17.08
N GLY A 450 -9.69 0.95 16.90
CA GLY A 450 -8.99 2.22 17.01
C GLY A 450 -9.52 3.30 16.07
N TYR A 451 -10.06 2.91 14.92
CA TYR A 451 -10.63 3.84 13.95
C TYR A 451 -12.15 3.99 14.07
N TYR A 452 -12.91 2.90 14.27
CA TYR A 452 -14.37 2.89 14.17
C TYR A 452 -15.11 2.88 15.50
N ALA A 453 -14.45 2.59 16.64
CA ALA A 453 -15.14 2.51 17.93
C ALA A 453 -15.75 3.85 18.35
N LYS A 454 -16.99 3.81 18.82
CA LYS A 454 -17.68 4.96 19.40
C LYS A 454 -17.28 5.17 20.85
N ASP A 455 -17.03 4.09 21.57
CA ASP A 455 -16.54 4.15 22.95
C ASP A 455 -15.11 4.71 22.97
N ALA A 456 -14.86 5.69 23.83
CA ALA A 456 -13.58 6.40 23.88
C ALA A 456 -12.43 5.52 24.38
N LYS A 457 -12.71 4.61 25.35
CA LYS A 457 -11.69 3.72 25.91
C LYS A 457 -11.28 2.65 24.90
N GLU A 458 -12.26 2.04 24.24
CA GLU A 458 -12.01 1.08 23.16
C GLU A 458 -11.22 1.71 22.01
N ARG A 459 -11.58 2.94 21.63
CA ARG A 459 -10.86 3.67 20.58
C ARG A 459 -9.43 3.98 20.98
N ALA A 460 -9.20 4.46 22.21
CA ALA A 460 -7.87 4.75 22.71
C ALA A 460 -6.99 3.51 22.74
N LEU A 461 -7.50 2.38 23.28
CA LEU A 461 -6.79 1.10 23.24
C LEU A 461 -6.47 0.67 21.81
N GLY A 462 -7.43 0.78 20.90
CA GLY A 462 -7.22 0.44 19.50
C GLY A 462 -6.17 1.33 18.81
N GLN A 463 -6.11 2.63 19.14
CA GLN A 463 -5.09 3.56 18.64
C GLN A 463 -3.69 3.19 19.17
N ASP A 464 -3.56 2.85 20.45
CA ASP A 464 -2.31 2.40 21.04
C ASP A 464 -1.89 1.05 20.43
N MET A 465 -2.85 0.16 20.13
CA MET A 465 -2.58 -1.10 19.45
C MET A 465 -2.13 -0.90 17.98
N ILE A 466 -2.66 0.08 17.25
CA ILE A 466 -2.16 0.42 15.90
C ILE A 466 -0.69 0.83 15.96
N TRP A 467 -0.30 1.62 16.98
CA TRP A 467 1.11 1.96 17.17
C TRP A 467 1.96 0.72 17.54
N TYR A 468 1.43 -0.20 18.36
CA TYR A 468 2.11 -1.48 18.63
C TYR A 468 2.30 -2.30 17.34
N ILE A 469 1.28 -2.37 16.48
CA ILE A 469 1.40 -3.06 15.18
C ILE A 469 2.51 -2.41 14.31
N TRP A 470 2.67 -1.09 14.36
CA TRP A 470 3.74 -0.36 13.67
C TRP A 470 5.14 -0.81 14.08
N ALA A 471 5.44 -0.97 15.37
CA ALA A 471 6.80 -1.11 15.87
C ALA A 471 7.00 -2.12 17.02
N GLY A 472 5.97 -2.89 17.38
CA GLY A 472 6.00 -3.83 18.49
C GLY A 472 6.78 -5.11 18.16
N PRO A 473 7.48 -5.71 19.16
CA PRO A 473 8.37 -6.87 18.97
C PRO A 473 7.63 -8.17 18.62
N GLY A 474 6.31 -8.20 18.84
CA GLY A 474 5.44 -9.33 18.45
C GLY A 474 4.60 -9.03 17.21
N SER A 475 4.77 -7.86 16.60
CA SER A 475 3.98 -7.48 15.42
C SER A 475 4.39 -8.27 14.18
N PRO A 476 3.42 -8.93 13.51
CA PRO A 476 3.68 -9.64 12.27
C PRO A 476 4.21 -8.73 11.15
N VAL A 477 3.67 -7.52 11.02
CA VAL A 477 4.03 -6.60 9.95
C VAL A 477 5.34 -5.84 10.20
N PHE A 478 5.82 -5.79 11.44
CA PHE A 478 7.12 -5.21 11.75
C PHE A 478 8.25 -6.24 11.67
N GLY A 479 8.05 -7.44 12.20
CA GLY A 479 8.95 -8.59 12.07
C GLY A 479 10.34 -8.44 12.68
N LYS A 480 10.53 -7.53 13.65
CA LYS A 480 11.81 -7.28 14.35
C LYS A 480 11.60 -7.17 15.84
N ALA A 481 12.70 -7.36 16.61
CA ALA A 481 12.66 -7.28 18.06
C ALA A 481 12.53 -5.84 18.58
N LYS A 482 13.17 -4.87 17.93
CA LYS A 482 13.07 -3.44 18.27
C LYS A 482 13.31 -2.56 17.05
N MET A 483 12.91 -1.30 17.14
CA MET A 483 13.21 -0.24 16.16
C MET A 483 14.18 0.75 16.82
N ALA A 484 15.42 0.80 16.37
CA ALA A 484 16.48 1.64 16.90
C ALA A 484 16.39 3.09 16.38
N THR A 485 15.35 3.84 16.76
CA THR A 485 15.13 5.20 16.26
C THR A 485 15.97 6.22 17.00
N PHE A 486 15.93 6.23 18.34
CA PHE A 486 16.70 7.13 19.19
C PHE A 486 18.21 6.93 18.96
N GLU A 487 18.66 5.70 18.95
CA GLU A 487 20.07 5.33 18.80
C GLU A 487 20.64 5.87 17.48
N ARG A 488 19.88 5.80 16.40
CA ARG A 488 20.32 6.28 15.07
C ARG A 488 20.52 7.79 14.99
N TYR A 489 19.83 8.57 15.82
CA TYR A 489 20.01 10.01 15.90
C TYR A 489 21.17 10.39 16.82
N PHE A 490 21.24 9.78 18.00
CA PHE A 490 22.05 10.27 19.09
C PHE A 490 23.35 9.51 19.31
N LEU A 491 23.52 8.30 18.75
CA LEU A 491 24.70 7.46 18.98
C LEU A 491 25.48 7.23 17.69
N GLU A 492 26.82 7.14 17.82
CA GLU A 492 27.70 6.78 16.69
C GLU A 492 27.89 5.28 16.57
N ASP A 493 27.86 4.59 17.71
CA ASP A 493 28.11 3.15 17.76
C ASP A 493 27.02 2.39 17.02
N LYS A 494 27.40 1.77 15.90
CA LYS A 494 26.49 1.02 15.03
C LYS A 494 25.95 -0.26 15.66
N GLU A 495 26.60 -0.79 16.71
CA GLU A 495 26.05 -1.94 17.43
C GLU A 495 24.69 -1.61 18.03
N THR A 496 24.51 -0.36 18.52
CA THR A 496 23.23 0.12 19.06
C THR A 496 22.12 0.26 18.00
N HIS A 497 22.48 0.30 16.72
CA HIS A 497 21.55 0.42 15.58
C HIS A 497 21.04 -0.94 15.08
N THR A 498 21.48 -2.05 15.70
CA THR A 498 21.11 -3.40 15.27
C THR A 498 19.64 -3.68 15.61
N GLU A 499 18.90 -4.14 14.61
CA GLU A 499 17.50 -4.54 14.73
C GLU A 499 17.40 -6.03 14.38
N GLU A 500 17.28 -6.89 15.40
CA GLU A 500 17.21 -8.33 15.20
C GLU A 500 15.88 -8.69 14.53
N LYS A 501 15.97 -9.44 13.41
CA LYS A 501 14.81 -9.93 12.70
C LYS A 501 14.22 -11.17 13.38
N ASN A 502 12.91 -11.38 13.25
CA ASN A 502 12.23 -12.58 13.72
C ASN A 502 12.84 -13.84 13.07
N SER A 503 12.77 -14.96 13.79
CA SER A 503 13.28 -16.26 13.33
C SER A 503 12.65 -16.73 12.03
N TYR A 504 11.43 -16.29 11.71
CA TYR A 504 10.73 -16.53 10.45
C TYR A 504 11.65 -16.34 9.22
N TYR A 505 12.40 -15.24 9.16
CA TYR A 505 13.26 -14.92 8.00
C TYR A 505 14.44 -15.89 7.81
N LYS A 506 14.78 -16.65 8.84
CA LYS A 506 15.82 -17.70 8.78
C LYS A 506 15.24 -19.07 8.40
N LEU A 507 13.92 -19.22 8.49
CA LEU A 507 13.20 -20.48 8.32
C LEU A 507 12.40 -20.55 7.02
N LEU A 508 12.52 -19.55 6.14
CA LEU A 508 11.79 -19.48 4.86
C LEU A 508 12.04 -20.65 3.91
N GLU A 509 13.20 -21.31 4.01
CA GLU A 509 13.56 -22.48 3.18
C GLU A 509 13.14 -23.82 3.84
N ASN A 510 12.55 -23.79 5.03
CA ASN A 510 12.12 -24.99 5.72
C ASN A 510 10.68 -25.34 5.33
N GLU A 511 10.52 -26.38 4.49
CA GLU A 511 9.22 -26.82 3.97
C GLU A 511 8.23 -27.23 5.08
N GLU A 512 8.70 -27.82 6.19
CA GLU A 512 7.82 -28.22 7.30
C GLU A 512 7.24 -26.99 8.01
N VAL A 513 8.06 -25.97 8.23
CA VAL A 513 7.64 -24.70 8.86
C VAL A 513 6.66 -23.97 7.94
N ILE A 514 6.97 -23.86 6.66
CA ILE A 514 6.08 -23.21 5.67
C ILE A 514 4.76 -23.99 5.56
N GLY A 515 4.81 -25.34 5.53
CA GLY A 515 3.63 -26.18 5.55
C GLY A 515 2.77 -25.94 6.79
N SER A 516 3.37 -25.82 7.98
CA SER A 516 2.65 -25.52 9.23
C SER A 516 1.96 -24.16 9.20
N ILE A 517 2.60 -23.14 8.60
CA ILE A 517 1.98 -21.82 8.41
C ILE A 517 0.75 -21.94 7.50
N LEU A 518 0.85 -22.60 6.36
CA LEU A 518 -0.27 -22.77 5.44
C LEU A 518 -1.45 -23.49 6.13
N GLU A 519 -1.16 -24.58 6.85
CA GLU A 519 -2.18 -25.34 7.61
C GLU A 519 -2.83 -24.49 8.71
N GLU A 520 -2.08 -23.65 9.43
CA GLU A 520 -2.59 -22.72 10.44
C GLU A 520 -3.61 -21.73 9.85
N PHE A 521 -3.40 -21.27 8.62
CA PHE A 521 -4.34 -20.42 7.91
C PHE A 521 -5.42 -21.19 7.14
N GLY A 522 -5.49 -22.52 7.29
CA GLY A 522 -6.52 -23.38 6.70
C GLY A 522 -6.31 -23.70 5.22
N LEU A 523 -5.07 -23.67 4.75
CA LEU A 523 -4.69 -23.97 3.37
C LEU A 523 -4.01 -25.34 3.27
N ASP A 524 -4.21 -26.01 2.13
CA ASP A 524 -3.49 -27.23 1.80
C ASP A 524 -2.07 -26.89 1.31
N LYS A 525 -1.06 -27.42 2.02
CA LYS A 525 0.35 -27.19 1.69
C LYS A 525 0.77 -27.72 0.31
N ALA A 526 0.00 -28.65 -0.27
CA ALA A 526 0.30 -29.22 -1.59
C ALA A 526 0.01 -28.25 -2.74
N ASP A 527 -1.00 -27.35 -2.57
CA ASP A 527 -1.54 -26.51 -3.65
C ASP A 527 -1.50 -25.02 -3.33
N ALA A 528 -0.97 -24.63 -2.16
CA ALA A 528 -0.96 -23.26 -1.69
C ALA A 528 0.44 -22.61 -1.74
N HIS A 529 0.45 -21.29 -1.81
CA HIS A 529 1.68 -20.47 -1.82
C HIS A 529 1.57 -19.34 -0.80
N ILE A 530 2.73 -18.94 -0.25
CA ILE A 530 2.88 -17.70 0.53
C ILE A 530 3.46 -16.62 -0.38
N VAL A 531 2.88 -15.42 -0.32
CA VAL A 531 3.32 -14.25 -1.10
C VAL A 531 3.55 -13.07 -0.18
#